data_2142705cd632b7712a245860e4ebf843
#
_entry.id   2142705cd632b7712a245860e4ebf843
#
_cell.length_a   1.000
_cell.length_b   1.000
_cell.length_c   1.000
_cell.angle_alpha   90.00
_cell.angle_beta   90.00
_cell.angle_gamma   90.00
#
_symmetry.space_group_name_H-M   'P 1'
#
loop_
_entity.id
_entity.type
_entity.pdbx_description
1 polymer ?
#
loop_
_entity_poly.entity_id
_entity_poly.type
_entity_poly.pdbx_seq_one_letter_code
_entity_poly.pdbx_strand_id
1 'polypeptide(L)'
;REYPWLEVHATCVDFTVDFELPFESEKRHVSFFPGSSIGNFERSDAMEFLSRICSLVGADGGLLIGVDMKKDINVLNEAYNDKSGVTADFNLNILEHINREYGANFDLGRFRHEATYDVAQGCIQMFLVSTCDQSVSVAGHNFQFSDGEKVHTENSHKYTVDEVLGMAVDAGFSRAKTWLDED
;
A
#
# COMPACT_ATOMS: atom_id res chain seq x y z
N ARG A 1 17.20 3.70 -25.40
CA ARG A 1 15.99 2.95 -25.00
C ARG A 1 16.22 1.47 -25.29
N GLU A 2 16.02 0.64 -24.30
CA GLU A 2 16.20 -0.84 -24.43
C GLU A 2 15.07 -1.47 -25.26
N TYR A 3 13.87 -0.84 -25.23
CA TYR A 3 12.67 -1.25 -25.98
C TYR A 3 12.18 -0.13 -26.88
N PRO A 4 12.79 0.11 -28.07
CA PRO A 4 12.46 1.23 -28.95
C PRO A 4 11.08 1.11 -29.62
N TRP A 5 10.52 -0.11 -29.63
CA TRP A 5 9.17 -0.40 -30.16
C TRP A 5 8.05 -0.11 -29.15
N LEU A 6 8.38 0.15 -27.88
CA LEU A 6 7.42 0.44 -26.82
C LEU A 6 7.16 1.96 -26.78
N GLU A 7 5.93 2.36 -27.03
CA GLU A 7 5.45 3.69 -26.78
C GLU A 7 5.09 3.83 -25.28
N VAL A 8 5.61 4.87 -24.63
CA VAL A 8 5.42 5.11 -23.19
C VAL A 8 4.91 6.53 -23.00
N HIS A 9 3.74 6.65 -22.38
CA HIS A 9 3.14 7.90 -21.91
C HIS A 9 3.19 7.95 -20.39
N ALA A 10 4.13 8.71 -19.84
CA ALA A 10 4.24 8.89 -18.39
C ALA A 10 3.25 9.96 -17.93
N THR A 11 2.44 9.64 -16.93
CA THR A 11 1.43 10.53 -16.38
C THR A 11 1.60 10.59 -14.86
N CYS A 12 1.67 11.80 -14.30
CA CYS A 12 1.70 12.02 -12.86
C CYS A 12 0.30 12.34 -12.39
N VAL A 13 -0.35 11.36 -11.77
CA VAL A 13 -1.73 11.46 -11.27
C VAL A 13 -1.85 10.81 -9.91
N ASP A 14 -2.82 11.23 -9.13
CA ASP A 14 -3.31 10.46 -8.00
C ASP A 14 -4.23 9.36 -8.53
N PHE A 15 -3.75 8.12 -8.51
CA PHE A 15 -4.52 6.98 -9.01
C PHE A 15 -5.63 6.51 -8.04
N THR A 16 -5.73 7.13 -6.86
CA THR A 16 -6.81 6.86 -5.90
C THR A 16 -8.09 7.64 -6.18
N VAL A 17 -8.04 8.58 -7.12
CA VAL A 17 -9.19 9.35 -7.62
C VAL A 17 -9.42 9.09 -9.11
N ASP A 18 -10.50 9.64 -9.65
CA ASP A 18 -10.77 9.54 -11.08
C ASP A 18 -9.71 10.31 -11.89
N PHE A 19 -9.21 9.68 -12.93
CA PHE A 19 -8.28 10.29 -13.88
C PHE A 19 -8.59 9.83 -15.31
N GLU A 20 -8.19 10.64 -16.26
CA GLU A 20 -8.29 10.34 -17.69
C GLU A 20 -6.95 9.82 -18.24
N LEU A 21 -7.02 8.86 -19.13
CA LEU A 21 -5.82 8.42 -19.85
C LEU A 21 -5.37 9.52 -20.82
N PRO A 22 -4.05 9.79 -20.94
CA PRO A 22 -3.52 10.86 -21.78
C PRO A 22 -3.57 10.53 -23.29
N PHE A 23 -4.27 9.46 -23.66
CA PHE A 23 -4.40 8.99 -25.04
C PHE A 23 -5.73 8.28 -25.25
N GLU A 24 -6.23 8.35 -26.47
CA GLU A 24 -7.34 7.52 -26.94
C GLU A 24 -6.80 6.31 -27.70
N SER A 25 -7.42 5.16 -27.52
CA SER A 25 -7.05 3.94 -28.22
C SER A 25 -8.28 3.05 -28.42
N GLU A 26 -8.45 2.54 -29.63
CA GLU A 26 -9.43 1.51 -29.94
C GLU A 26 -8.97 0.09 -29.52
N LYS A 27 -7.74 -0.04 -29.03
CA LYS A 27 -7.19 -1.32 -28.59
C LYS A 27 -7.72 -1.68 -27.20
N ARG A 28 -7.70 -2.98 -26.92
CA ARG A 28 -8.02 -3.50 -25.60
C ARG A 28 -7.11 -2.89 -24.53
N HIS A 29 -7.69 -2.31 -23.50
CA HIS A 29 -6.97 -1.79 -22.35
C HIS A 29 -6.77 -2.87 -21.31
N VAL A 30 -5.57 -2.94 -20.74
CA VAL A 30 -5.25 -3.82 -19.60
C VAL A 30 -4.55 -2.98 -18.54
N SER A 31 -5.14 -2.94 -17.35
CA SER A 31 -4.48 -2.39 -16.18
C SER A 31 -3.52 -3.41 -15.60
N PHE A 32 -2.31 -2.96 -15.22
CA PHE A 32 -1.32 -3.77 -14.52
C PHE A 32 -1.00 -3.14 -13.16
N PHE A 33 -1.43 -3.78 -12.08
CA PHE A 33 -1.31 -3.30 -10.72
C PHE A 33 -0.61 -4.34 -9.83
N PRO A 34 0.74 -4.41 -9.91
CA PRO A 34 1.54 -5.40 -9.18
C PRO A 34 1.83 -4.96 -7.74
N GLY A 35 2.56 -5.81 -7.00
CA GLY A 35 3.23 -5.46 -5.74
C GLY A 35 2.31 -5.40 -4.52
N SER A 36 1.08 -5.91 -4.62
CA SER A 36 0.11 -5.93 -3.52
C SER A 36 -0.26 -4.55 -2.94
N SER A 37 -0.06 -3.47 -3.72
CA SER A 37 -0.38 -2.10 -3.28
C SER A 37 -1.86 -1.91 -2.91
N ILE A 38 -2.74 -2.77 -3.41
CA ILE A 38 -4.15 -2.79 -3.00
C ILE A 38 -4.33 -3.10 -1.51
N GLY A 39 -3.36 -3.78 -0.89
CA GLY A 39 -3.36 -4.07 0.54
C GLY A 39 -3.24 -2.82 1.42
N ASN A 40 -2.77 -1.70 0.88
CA ASN A 40 -2.64 -0.45 1.62
C ASN A 40 -3.95 0.35 1.68
N PHE A 41 -4.97 -0.08 0.94
CA PHE A 41 -6.29 0.54 0.97
C PHE A 41 -7.16 -0.07 2.05
N GLU A 42 -8.02 0.76 2.66
CA GLU A 42 -9.17 0.24 3.38
C GLU A 42 -10.09 -0.55 2.42
N ARG A 43 -10.87 -1.47 2.96
CA ARG A 43 -11.66 -2.38 2.12
C ARG A 43 -12.65 -1.67 1.20
N SER A 44 -13.25 -0.57 1.67
CA SER A 44 -14.11 0.31 0.85
C SER A 44 -13.35 0.94 -0.30
N ASP A 45 -12.17 1.48 -0.02
CA ASP A 45 -11.35 2.20 -1.00
C ASP A 45 -10.78 1.24 -2.05
N ALA A 46 -10.42 0.00 -1.63
CA ALA A 46 -10.03 -1.07 -2.56
C ALA A 46 -11.17 -1.43 -3.53
N MET A 47 -12.41 -1.49 -3.06
CA MET A 47 -13.58 -1.73 -3.90
C MET A 47 -13.84 -0.59 -4.88
N GLU A 48 -13.75 0.67 -4.42
CA GLU A 48 -13.87 1.85 -5.28
C GLU A 48 -12.78 1.87 -6.35
N PHE A 49 -11.52 1.58 -5.96
CA PHE A 49 -10.41 1.48 -6.89
C PHE A 49 -10.67 0.42 -7.96
N LEU A 50 -11.07 -0.80 -7.58
CA LEU A 50 -11.37 -1.87 -8.55
C LEU A 50 -12.52 -1.48 -9.49
N SER A 51 -13.56 -0.83 -9.00
CA SER A 51 -14.69 -0.37 -9.81
C SER A 51 -14.28 0.70 -10.80
N ARG A 52 -13.43 1.64 -10.41
CA ARG A 52 -12.84 2.65 -11.30
C ARG A 52 -11.99 2.01 -12.38
N ILE A 53 -11.12 1.08 -12.01
CA ILE A 53 -10.29 0.37 -12.99
C ILE A 53 -11.16 -0.42 -13.97
N CYS A 54 -12.23 -1.06 -13.50
CA CYS A 54 -13.18 -1.76 -14.37
C CYS A 54 -13.80 -0.79 -15.41
N SER A 55 -14.22 0.37 -14.97
CA SER A 55 -14.77 1.41 -15.85
C SER A 55 -13.71 1.94 -16.84
N LEU A 56 -12.47 2.16 -16.37
CA LEU A 56 -11.37 2.68 -17.17
C LEU A 56 -10.94 1.74 -18.30
N VAL A 57 -10.87 0.44 -18.03
CA VAL A 57 -10.46 -0.56 -19.03
C VAL A 57 -11.59 -0.96 -19.98
N GLY A 58 -12.84 -0.74 -19.59
CA GLY A 58 -14.03 -1.00 -20.40
C GLY A 58 -14.38 -2.50 -20.52
N ALA A 59 -15.44 -2.79 -21.27
CA ALA A 59 -16.06 -4.13 -21.32
C ALA A 59 -15.14 -5.24 -21.84
N ASP A 60 -14.26 -4.92 -22.79
CA ASP A 60 -13.30 -5.87 -23.36
C ASP A 60 -11.93 -5.80 -22.66
N GLY A 61 -11.82 -4.95 -21.66
CA GLY A 61 -10.58 -4.70 -20.93
C GLY A 61 -10.21 -5.81 -19.97
N GLY A 62 -9.17 -5.58 -19.17
CA GLY A 62 -8.73 -6.52 -18.15
C GLY A 62 -7.89 -5.90 -17.07
N LEU A 63 -7.78 -6.60 -15.94
CA LEU A 63 -6.90 -6.25 -14.83
C LEU A 63 -5.98 -7.44 -14.54
N LEU A 64 -4.67 -7.17 -14.50
CA LEU A 64 -3.66 -8.07 -13.94
C LEU A 64 -3.18 -7.45 -12.64
N ILE A 65 -3.49 -8.09 -11.53
CA ILE A 65 -3.20 -7.60 -10.18
C ILE A 65 -2.37 -8.60 -9.39
N GLY A 66 -1.37 -8.10 -8.67
CA GLY A 66 -0.62 -8.87 -7.68
C GLY A 66 -1.15 -8.58 -6.28
N VAL A 67 -1.43 -9.64 -5.52
CA VAL A 67 -2.01 -9.54 -4.19
C VAL A 67 -1.27 -10.49 -3.24
N ASP A 68 -0.87 -9.99 -2.08
CA ASP A 68 -0.25 -10.81 -1.04
C ASP A 68 -1.31 -11.57 -0.26
N MET A 69 -1.03 -12.86 -0.06
CA MET A 69 -1.99 -13.80 0.51
C MET A 69 -1.87 -13.87 2.03
N LYS A 70 -2.97 -14.27 2.69
CA LYS A 70 -2.94 -14.69 4.09
C LYS A 70 -2.04 -15.92 4.23
N LYS A 71 -1.08 -15.85 5.13
CA LYS A 71 -0.06 -16.87 5.43
C LYS A 71 0.00 -17.12 6.94
N ASP A 72 0.91 -17.97 7.38
CA ASP A 72 1.21 -18.13 8.79
C ASP A 72 1.57 -16.79 9.45
N ILE A 73 1.03 -16.55 10.66
CA ILE A 73 1.17 -15.28 11.37
C ILE A 73 2.64 -14.94 11.64
N ASN A 74 3.46 -15.95 11.94
CA ASN A 74 4.88 -15.72 12.21
C ASN A 74 5.60 -15.30 10.94
N VAL A 75 5.28 -15.93 9.80
CA VAL A 75 5.85 -15.55 8.50
C VAL A 75 5.49 -14.11 8.16
N LEU A 76 4.23 -13.71 8.35
CA LEU A 76 3.78 -12.33 8.12
C LEU A 76 4.49 -11.34 9.05
N ASN A 77 4.55 -11.63 10.35
CA ASN A 77 5.21 -10.76 11.32
C ASN A 77 6.72 -10.64 11.05
N GLU A 78 7.40 -11.74 10.69
CA GLU A 78 8.84 -11.72 10.38
C GLU A 78 9.14 -10.96 9.10
N ALA A 79 8.26 -11.01 8.11
CA ALA A 79 8.42 -10.26 6.86
C ALA A 79 8.41 -8.75 7.07
N TYR A 80 7.59 -8.26 8.01
CA TYR A 80 7.46 -6.82 8.30
C TYR A 80 8.32 -6.35 9.49
N ASN A 81 8.97 -7.26 10.21
CA ASN A 81 9.99 -6.97 11.24
C ASN A 81 11.31 -7.66 10.84
N ASP A 82 11.71 -7.48 9.60
CA ASP A 82 12.85 -8.15 9.00
C ASP A 82 14.16 -7.86 9.75
N LYS A 83 15.00 -8.89 9.93
CA LYS A 83 16.27 -8.79 10.69
C LYS A 83 17.27 -7.81 10.08
N SER A 84 17.18 -7.53 8.79
CA SER A 84 18.01 -6.54 8.10
C SER A 84 17.57 -5.10 8.37
N GLY A 85 16.36 -4.90 8.91
CA GLY A 85 15.83 -3.59 9.29
C GLY A 85 15.34 -2.75 8.12
N VAL A 86 15.18 -3.32 6.94
CA VAL A 86 14.75 -2.56 5.74
C VAL A 86 13.35 -1.99 5.93
N THR A 87 12.41 -2.78 6.49
CA THR A 87 11.06 -2.29 6.77
C THR A 87 11.05 -1.22 7.86
N ALA A 88 11.91 -1.38 8.89
CA ALA A 88 12.06 -0.38 9.94
C ALA A 88 12.57 0.96 9.38
N ASP A 89 13.60 0.92 8.53
CA ASP A 89 14.16 2.11 7.89
C ASP A 89 13.12 2.78 6.98
N PHE A 90 12.37 1.99 6.21
CA PHE A 90 11.27 2.48 5.39
C PHE A 90 10.21 3.22 6.23
N ASN A 91 9.79 2.64 7.35
CA ASN A 91 8.78 3.26 8.21
C ASN A 91 9.31 4.53 8.91
N LEU A 92 10.55 4.51 9.43
CA LEU A 92 11.20 5.67 10.04
C LEU A 92 11.43 6.82 9.05
N ASN A 93 11.61 6.53 7.77
CA ASN A 93 11.77 7.53 6.72
C ASN A 93 10.56 8.50 6.63
N ILE A 94 9.38 8.10 7.11
CA ILE A 94 8.22 9.00 7.22
C ILE A 94 8.56 10.20 8.09
N LEU A 95 9.22 10.00 9.23
CA LEU A 95 9.62 11.07 10.14
C LEU A 95 10.68 11.99 9.52
N GLU A 96 11.64 11.41 8.80
CA GLU A 96 12.63 12.17 8.05
C GLU A 96 11.98 13.05 6.97
N HIS A 97 11.01 12.48 6.26
CA HIS A 97 10.25 13.21 5.26
C HIS A 97 9.48 14.39 5.87
N ILE A 98 8.79 14.16 7.00
CA ILE A 98 8.06 15.21 7.73
C ILE A 98 9.03 16.28 8.24
N ASN A 99 10.22 15.91 8.75
CA ASN A 99 11.23 16.86 9.16
C ASN A 99 11.65 17.78 7.99
N ARG A 100 11.88 17.20 6.82
CA ARG A 100 12.35 17.93 5.62
C ARG A 100 11.26 18.84 5.04
N GLU A 101 10.04 18.33 4.89
CA GLU A 101 8.98 19.04 4.16
C GLU A 101 8.24 20.06 5.05
N TYR A 102 8.12 19.80 6.34
CA TYR A 102 7.34 20.62 7.26
C TYR A 102 8.18 21.28 8.36
N GLY A 103 9.50 21.20 8.27
CA GLY A 103 10.42 21.80 9.25
C GLY A 103 10.21 21.22 10.65
N ALA A 104 9.88 19.94 10.75
CA ALA A 104 9.71 19.26 12.02
C ALA A 104 11.08 18.89 12.63
N ASN A 105 11.07 18.45 13.90
CA ASN A 105 12.27 18.09 14.64
C ASN A 105 12.18 16.70 15.29
N PHE A 106 11.57 15.74 14.58
CA PHE A 106 11.60 14.34 15.02
C PHE A 106 13.06 13.85 15.14
N ASP A 107 13.41 13.30 16.31
CA ASP A 107 14.63 12.52 16.48
C ASP A 107 14.32 11.06 16.16
N LEU A 108 14.78 10.57 15.01
CA LEU A 108 14.51 9.20 14.55
C LEU A 108 15.04 8.16 15.55
N GLY A 109 16.12 8.46 16.28
CA GLY A 109 16.67 7.57 17.30
C GLY A 109 15.78 7.41 18.55
N ARG A 110 14.73 8.22 18.68
CA ARG A 110 13.74 8.11 19.74
C ARG A 110 12.43 7.46 19.29
N PHE A 111 12.41 6.87 18.11
CA PHE A 111 11.31 6.07 17.62
C PHE A 111 11.82 4.70 17.18
N ARG A 112 11.02 3.69 17.36
CA ARG A 112 11.26 2.35 16.81
C ARG A 112 10.09 1.91 15.96
N HIS A 113 10.39 1.12 14.97
CA HIS A 113 9.38 0.42 14.17
C HIS A 113 8.78 -0.74 14.95
N GLU A 114 7.50 -0.99 14.73
CA GLU A 114 6.78 -2.18 15.17
C GLU A 114 5.73 -2.54 14.12
N ALA A 115 5.67 -3.81 13.74
CA ALA A 115 4.62 -4.32 12.86
C ALA A 115 3.96 -5.55 13.49
N THR A 116 2.63 -5.64 13.38
CA THR A 116 1.85 -6.74 13.96
C THR A 116 0.72 -7.12 13.01
N TYR A 117 0.53 -8.43 12.81
CA TYR A 117 -0.61 -8.94 12.06
C TYR A 117 -1.87 -8.97 12.94
N ASP A 118 -2.87 -8.18 12.56
CA ASP A 118 -4.20 -8.22 13.15
C ASP A 118 -5.05 -9.29 12.44
N VAL A 119 -5.31 -10.39 13.15
CA VAL A 119 -6.10 -11.52 12.62
C VAL A 119 -7.55 -11.13 12.33
N ALA A 120 -8.14 -10.25 13.15
CA ALA A 120 -9.53 -9.85 13.00
C ALA A 120 -9.73 -8.97 11.76
N GLN A 121 -8.78 -8.08 11.49
CA GLN A 121 -8.81 -7.23 10.32
C GLN A 121 -8.16 -7.87 9.08
N GLY A 122 -7.34 -8.91 9.29
CA GLY A 122 -6.61 -9.59 8.22
C GLY A 122 -5.51 -8.72 7.61
N CYS A 123 -4.87 -7.85 8.39
CA CYS A 123 -3.84 -6.95 7.90
C CYS A 123 -2.63 -6.87 8.83
N ILE A 124 -1.47 -6.57 8.25
CA ILE A 124 -0.34 -6.04 9.00
C ILE A 124 -0.63 -4.58 9.30
N GLN A 125 -0.46 -4.21 10.57
CA GLN A 125 -0.46 -2.82 11.03
C GLN A 125 0.97 -2.42 11.37
N MET A 126 1.46 -1.32 10.79
CA MET A 126 2.76 -0.76 11.09
C MET A 126 2.63 0.46 11.98
N PHE A 127 3.56 0.58 12.92
CA PHE A 127 3.60 1.65 13.90
C PHE A 127 5.00 2.21 14.04
N LEU A 128 5.07 3.50 14.35
CA LEU A 128 6.23 4.13 14.97
C LEU A 128 5.92 4.31 16.45
N VAL A 129 6.80 3.80 17.30
CA VAL A 129 6.62 3.79 18.77
C VAL A 129 7.65 4.72 19.38
N SER A 130 7.19 5.70 20.16
CA SER A 130 8.10 6.56 20.92
C SER A 130 8.83 5.75 21.99
N THR A 131 10.13 5.96 22.13
CA THR A 131 10.97 5.24 23.11
C THR A 131 11.25 6.05 24.38
N CYS A 132 10.62 7.20 24.52
CA CYS A 132 10.70 8.06 25.72
C CYS A 132 9.60 9.13 25.66
N ASP A 133 9.36 9.79 26.80
CA ASP A 133 8.59 11.02 26.83
C ASP A 133 9.34 12.10 26.03
N GLN A 134 8.68 12.73 25.08
CA GLN A 134 9.28 13.75 24.22
C GLN A 134 8.27 14.75 23.65
N SER A 135 8.78 15.89 23.24
CA SER A 135 8.01 16.90 22.53
C SER A 135 8.60 17.13 21.14
N VAL A 136 7.74 17.11 20.13
CA VAL A 136 8.12 17.32 18.74
C VAL A 136 7.35 18.51 18.20
N SER A 137 8.06 19.41 17.50
CA SER A 137 7.44 20.52 16.78
C SER A 137 7.28 20.16 15.31
N VAL A 138 6.08 20.39 14.76
CA VAL A 138 5.77 20.22 13.33
C VAL A 138 5.03 21.46 12.86
N ALA A 139 5.54 22.16 11.86
CA ALA A 139 4.94 23.36 11.30
C ALA A 139 4.55 24.41 12.38
N GLY A 140 5.36 24.54 13.43
CA GLY A 140 5.14 25.47 14.54
C GLY A 140 4.17 25.00 15.63
N HIS A 141 3.62 23.79 15.52
CA HIS A 141 2.78 23.17 16.54
C HIS A 141 3.58 22.13 17.33
N ASN A 142 3.35 22.06 18.65
CA ASN A 142 4.03 21.09 19.50
C ASN A 142 3.13 19.90 19.82
N PHE A 143 3.67 18.70 19.61
CA PHE A 143 3.05 17.42 19.92
C PHE A 143 3.84 16.74 21.03
N GLN A 144 3.13 16.16 22.00
CA GLN A 144 3.72 15.40 23.09
C GLN A 144 3.56 13.92 22.79
N PHE A 145 4.62 13.16 22.99
CA PHE A 145 4.62 11.71 22.92
C PHE A 145 5.04 11.15 24.26
N SER A 146 4.28 10.19 24.75
CA SER A 146 4.67 9.40 25.91
C SER A 146 5.55 8.23 25.52
N ASP A 147 6.35 7.72 26.45
CA ASP A 147 7.08 6.46 26.26
C ASP A 147 6.11 5.32 25.94
N GLY A 148 6.38 4.58 24.87
CA GLY A 148 5.52 3.52 24.35
C GLY A 148 4.31 3.97 23.51
N GLU A 149 4.11 5.27 23.32
CA GLU A 149 3.02 5.78 22.47
C GLU A 149 3.23 5.37 21.01
N LYS A 150 2.17 4.87 20.38
CA LYS A 150 2.19 4.35 19.00
C LYS A 150 1.52 5.32 18.04
N VAL A 151 2.20 5.60 16.95
CA VAL A 151 1.63 6.27 15.77
C VAL A 151 1.43 5.20 14.70
N HIS A 152 0.19 4.96 14.31
CA HIS A 152 -0.13 4.07 13.21
C HIS A 152 0.28 4.71 11.89
N THR A 153 1.04 4.00 11.06
CA THR A 153 1.61 4.52 9.83
C THR A 153 1.03 3.88 8.57
N GLU A 154 0.76 2.58 8.62
CA GLU A 154 0.31 1.86 7.43
C GLU A 154 -0.48 0.60 7.80
N ASN A 155 -1.51 0.28 7.00
CA ASN A 155 -2.12 -1.03 6.93
C ASN A 155 -1.64 -1.76 5.68
N SER A 156 -1.43 -3.08 5.78
CA SER A 156 -1.20 -3.94 4.63
C SER A 156 -2.10 -5.17 4.72
N HIS A 157 -3.27 -5.08 4.08
CA HIS A 157 -4.26 -6.14 4.06
C HIS A 157 -3.76 -7.35 3.28
N LYS A 158 -4.04 -8.52 3.83
CA LYS A 158 -3.77 -9.83 3.22
C LYS A 158 -5.09 -10.49 2.88
N TYR A 159 -5.10 -11.19 1.78
CA TYR A 159 -6.33 -11.72 1.21
C TYR A 159 -6.26 -13.25 1.03
N THR A 160 -7.40 -13.89 0.97
CA THR A 160 -7.54 -15.21 0.36
C THR A 160 -7.88 -15.06 -1.13
N VAL A 161 -7.69 -16.11 -1.91
CA VAL A 161 -8.08 -16.13 -3.33
C VAL A 161 -9.56 -15.78 -3.49
N ASP A 162 -10.42 -16.35 -2.64
CA ASP A 162 -11.86 -16.13 -2.72
C ASP A 162 -12.26 -14.69 -2.37
N GLU A 163 -11.57 -14.04 -1.41
CA GLU A 163 -11.79 -12.63 -1.09
C GLU A 163 -11.45 -11.73 -2.29
N VAL A 164 -10.29 -11.96 -2.92
CA VAL A 164 -9.87 -11.18 -4.10
C VAL A 164 -10.84 -11.37 -5.27
N LEU A 165 -11.22 -12.63 -5.53
CA LEU A 165 -12.16 -12.93 -6.60
C LEU A 165 -13.55 -12.36 -6.35
N GLY A 166 -14.03 -12.40 -5.09
CA GLY A 166 -15.29 -11.77 -4.68
C GLY A 166 -15.26 -10.26 -4.93
N MET A 167 -14.23 -9.58 -4.46
CA MET A 167 -14.03 -8.14 -4.68
C MET A 167 -13.99 -7.79 -6.17
N ALA A 168 -13.28 -8.58 -6.99
CA ALA A 168 -13.19 -8.34 -8.43
C ALA A 168 -14.56 -8.50 -9.12
N VAL A 169 -15.34 -9.52 -8.73
CA VAL A 169 -16.70 -9.75 -9.27
C VAL A 169 -17.63 -8.61 -8.86
N ASP A 170 -17.62 -8.20 -7.60
CA ASP A 170 -18.44 -7.10 -7.09
C ASP A 170 -18.09 -5.77 -7.77
N ALA A 171 -16.83 -5.58 -8.18
CA ALA A 171 -16.37 -4.43 -8.95
C ALA A 171 -16.70 -4.50 -10.46
N GLY A 172 -17.27 -5.61 -10.95
CA GLY A 172 -17.69 -5.78 -12.35
C GLY A 172 -16.74 -6.59 -13.23
N PHE A 173 -15.68 -7.17 -12.69
CA PHE A 173 -14.79 -8.07 -13.43
C PHE A 173 -15.32 -9.50 -13.45
N SER A 174 -14.91 -10.26 -14.47
CA SER A 174 -15.07 -11.70 -14.50
C SER A 174 -13.73 -12.41 -14.29
N ARG A 175 -13.75 -13.55 -13.61
CA ARG A 175 -12.55 -14.36 -13.39
C ARG A 175 -11.99 -14.88 -14.72
N ALA A 176 -10.70 -14.62 -14.96
CA ALA A 176 -9.99 -15.18 -16.11
C ALA A 176 -8.99 -16.26 -15.67
N LYS A 177 -7.97 -15.91 -14.90
CA LYS A 177 -6.93 -16.84 -14.46
C LYS A 177 -6.31 -16.38 -13.14
N THR A 178 -5.92 -17.34 -12.31
CA THR A 178 -5.18 -17.11 -11.06
C THR A 178 -3.85 -17.87 -11.14
N TRP A 179 -2.79 -17.24 -10.69
CA TRP A 179 -1.48 -17.85 -10.48
C TRP A 179 -1.12 -17.67 -9.02
N LEU A 180 -0.55 -18.67 -8.43
CA LEU A 180 -0.02 -18.64 -7.06
C LEU A 180 1.45 -19.03 -7.14
N ASP A 181 2.28 -18.42 -6.29
CA ASP A 181 3.60 -18.94 -5.99
C ASP A 181 3.49 -20.21 -5.12
N GLU A 182 4.53 -20.99 -5.08
CA GLU A 182 4.54 -22.31 -4.40
C GLU A 182 4.95 -22.19 -2.92
N ASP A 183 5.11 -20.97 -2.36
CA ASP A 183 5.58 -20.74 -0.97
C ASP A 183 4.44 -20.43 0.00
#